data_05410141599deb47614a9d761f32fa98
#
_entry.id   05410141599deb47614a9d761f32fa98
#
_cell.length_a   1.000
_cell.length_b   1.000
_cell.length_c   1.000
_cell.angle_alpha   90.00
_cell.angle_beta   90.00
_cell.angle_gamma   90.00
#
_symmetry.space_group_name_H-M   'P 1'
#
loop_
_entity.id
_entity.type
_entity.pdbx_description
1 polymer ?
#
loop_
_entity_poly.entity_id
_entity_poly.type
_entity_poly.pdbx_seq_one_letter_code
_entity_poly.pdbx_strand_id
1 'polypeptide(L)'
;IHQPDIVICQDPTNRYGDSNIHHPDHRAAGDTALDAIFPSARDYHMFPELVQDEGLLPHKVLEVYLSTRESNASVWIDITDTIDIKVSALKQHASQVGTDAESLERLETRLKQRASDVGTPHAIKYAEAFKYIRLR
;
A
#
# COMPACT_ATOMS: atom_id res chain seq x y z
N ILE A 1 13.11 14.64 -4.96
CA ILE A 1 14.30 13.74 -5.10
C ILE A 1 13.92 12.53 -5.96
N HIS A 2 13.00 11.68 -5.53
CA HIS A 2 12.68 10.41 -6.23
C HIS A 2 11.72 10.55 -7.41
N GLN A 3 10.85 11.54 -7.40
CA GLN A 3 9.87 11.85 -8.45
C GLN A 3 9.11 10.60 -8.97
N PRO A 4 8.39 9.85 -8.11
CA PRO A 4 7.72 8.63 -8.51
C PRO A 4 6.49 8.94 -9.38
N ASP A 5 6.31 8.19 -10.46
CA ASP A 5 5.09 8.23 -11.27
C ASP A 5 3.92 7.51 -10.58
N ILE A 6 4.25 6.47 -9.80
CA ILE A 6 3.29 5.61 -9.10
C ILE A 6 3.61 5.60 -7.60
N VAL A 7 2.58 5.76 -6.77
CA VAL A 7 2.68 5.61 -5.31
C VAL A 7 1.72 4.53 -4.83
N ILE A 8 2.23 3.63 -3.99
CA ILE A 8 1.43 2.63 -3.27
C ILE A 8 1.45 3.00 -1.79
N CYS A 9 0.29 3.19 -1.18
CA CYS A 9 0.19 3.54 0.24
C CYS A 9 -1.06 2.93 0.90
N GLN A 10 -1.20 3.15 2.20
CA GLN A 10 -2.36 2.71 2.96
C GLN A 10 -3.60 3.54 2.60
N ASP A 11 -4.79 2.91 2.64
CA ASP A 11 -6.05 3.63 2.55
C ASP A 11 -6.42 4.23 3.91
N PRO A 12 -6.36 5.57 4.09
CA PRO A 12 -6.66 6.21 5.36
C PRO A 12 -8.14 6.14 5.75
N THR A 13 -9.02 5.80 4.81
CA THR A 13 -10.46 5.63 5.08
C THR A 13 -10.78 4.31 5.79
N ASN A 14 -9.85 3.36 5.79
CA ASN A 14 -9.94 2.11 6.54
C ASN A 14 -9.74 2.34 8.04
N ARG A 15 -10.80 2.75 8.75
CA ARG A 15 -10.73 3.06 10.18
C ARG A 15 -11.07 1.86 11.07
N TYR A 16 -12.08 1.10 10.73
CA TYR A 16 -12.56 -0.07 11.47
C TYR A 16 -13.30 -1.04 10.55
N GLY A 17 -13.45 -2.26 11.01
CA GLY A 17 -14.29 -3.30 10.42
C GLY A 17 -15.24 -3.87 11.45
N ASP A 18 -15.89 -4.97 11.11
CA ASP A 18 -16.87 -5.61 11.99
C ASP A 18 -16.25 -6.17 13.27
N SER A 19 -14.95 -6.53 13.21
CA SER A 19 -14.24 -7.18 14.32
C SER A 19 -12.87 -6.57 14.62
N ASN A 20 -12.47 -5.47 13.96
CA ASN A 20 -11.16 -4.86 14.15
C ASN A 20 -11.17 -3.34 13.98
N ILE A 21 -10.23 -2.69 14.66
CA ILE A 21 -9.92 -1.26 14.47
C ILE A 21 -8.52 -1.19 13.85
N HIS A 22 -8.38 -0.42 12.76
CA HIS A 22 -7.09 -0.20 12.12
C HIS A 22 -6.18 0.66 13.00
N HIS A 23 -4.91 0.28 13.06
CA HIS A 23 -3.92 1.02 13.81
C HIS A 23 -3.83 2.47 13.33
N PRO A 24 -3.73 3.46 14.25
CA PRO A 24 -3.66 4.87 13.88
C PRO A 24 -2.49 5.19 12.96
N ASP A 25 -1.34 4.50 13.11
CA ASP A 25 -0.15 4.73 12.27
C ASP A 25 -0.41 4.38 10.80
N HIS A 26 -1.21 3.34 10.51
CA HIS A 26 -1.56 3.01 9.13
C HIS A 26 -2.40 4.12 8.48
N ARG A 27 -3.32 4.71 9.24
CA ARG A 27 -4.12 5.84 8.75
C ARG A 27 -3.28 7.08 8.56
N ALA A 28 -2.46 7.41 9.57
CA ALA A 28 -1.55 8.56 9.49
C ALA A 28 -0.57 8.44 8.30
N ALA A 29 -0.02 7.24 8.06
CA ALA A 29 0.83 6.99 6.90
C ALA A 29 0.07 7.19 5.57
N GLY A 30 -1.19 6.74 5.50
CA GLY A 30 -2.05 6.95 4.33
C GLY A 30 -2.36 8.42 4.10
N ASP A 31 -2.83 9.14 5.12
CA ASP A 31 -3.12 10.58 5.05
C ASP A 31 -1.86 11.36 4.65
N THR A 32 -0.73 11.11 5.32
CA THR A 32 0.54 11.80 5.01
C THR A 32 1.01 11.52 3.58
N ALA A 33 0.87 10.29 3.08
CA ALA A 33 1.23 9.97 1.71
C ALA A 33 0.36 10.71 0.69
N LEU A 34 -0.96 10.78 0.92
CA LEU A 34 -1.88 11.53 0.04
C LEU A 34 -1.60 13.03 0.08
N ASP A 35 -1.37 13.61 1.26
CA ASP A 35 -1.02 15.02 1.42
C ASP A 35 0.33 15.34 0.76
N ALA A 36 1.29 14.41 0.82
CA ALA A 36 2.56 14.55 0.12
C ALA A 36 2.38 14.53 -1.40
N ILE A 37 1.53 13.65 -1.94
CA ILE A 37 1.21 13.58 -3.37
C ILE A 37 0.51 14.85 -3.84
N PHE A 38 -0.48 15.32 -3.07
CA PHE A 38 -1.25 16.52 -3.35
C PHE A 38 -1.74 17.16 -2.03
N PRO A 39 -1.45 18.45 -1.81
CA PRO A 39 -0.81 19.38 -2.75
C PRO A 39 0.73 19.42 -2.66
N SER A 40 1.37 18.81 -1.63
CA SER A 40 2.71 19.15 -1.20
C SER A 40 3.79 19.03 -2.29
N ALA A 41 3.86 17.88 -2.98
CA ALA A 41 4.87 17.68 -4.02
C ALA A 41 4.56 18.45 -5.32
N ARG A 42 3.29 18.83 -5.54
CA ARG A 42 2.83 19.41 -6.79
C ARG A 42 2.79 20.95 -6.77
N ASP A 43 2.60 21.55 -5.58
CA ASP A 43 2.43 22.98 -5.44
C ASP A 43 3.76 23.65 -5.05
N TYR A 44 4.23 24.54 -5.94
CA TYR A 44 5.45 25.32 -5.73
C TYR A 44 5.47 26.09 -4.41
N HIS A 45 4.31 26.57 -3.95
CA HIS A 45 4.21 27.43 -2.77
C HIS A 45 4.17 26.67 -1.45
N MET A 46 4.02 25.34 -1.48
CA MET A 46 3.98 24.56 -0.25
C MET A 46 5.35 24.48 0.45
N PHE A 47 6.43 24.33 -0.34
CA PHE A 47 7.80 24.26 0.16
C PHE A 47 8.73 25.03 -0.79
N PRO A 48 8.61 26.38 -0.84
CA PRO A 48 9.38 27.21 -1.78
C PRO A 48 10.89 27.11 -1.58
N GLU A 49 11.35 26.83 -0.35
CA GLU A 49 12.75 26.60 -0.02
C GLU A 49 13.36 25.41 -0.77
N LEU A 50 12.60 24.33 -0.99
CA LEU A 50 13.10 23.18 -1.75
C LEU A 50 13.42 23.54 -3.20
N VAL A 51 12.66 24.47 -3.77
CA VAL A 51 12.92 24.94 -5.14
C VAL A 51 14.03 26.00 -5.17
N GLN A 52 14.01 26.95 -4.24
CA GLN A 52 14.92 28.08 -4.23
C GLN A 52 16.34 27.69 -3.78
N ASP A 53 16.44 26.84 -2.75
CA ASP A 53 17.71 26.52 -2.11
C ASP A 53 18.29 25.20 -2.62
N GLU A 54 17.44 24.22 -2.99
CA GLU A 54 17.86 22.89 -3.40
C GLU A 54 17.60 22.58 -4.89
N GLY A 55 16.91 23.44 -5.61
CA GLY A 55 16.60 23.26 -7.04
C GLY A 55 15.64 22.11 -7.33
N LEU A 56 14.89 21.64 -6.32
CA LEU A 56 13.93 20.55 -6.45
C LEU A 56 12.61 21.10 -7.00
N LEU A 57 12.33 20.81 -8.26
CA LEU A 57 11.09 21.25 -8.91
C LEU A 57 9.87 20.45 -8.43
N PRO A 58 8.67 21.08 -8.43
CA PRO A 58 7.43 20.37 -8.19
C PRO A 58 7.27 19.14 -9.08
N HIS A 59 6.69 18.09 -8.52
CA HIS A 59 6.48 16.82 -9.21
C HIS A 59 5.02 16.38 -9.14
N LYS A 60 4.54 15.75 -10.21
CA LYS A 60 3.19 15.22 -10.33
C LYS A 60 3.21 13.70 -10.39
N VAL A 61 2.76 13.06 -9.31
CA VAL A 61 2.43 11.64 -9.32
C VAL A 61 1.25 11.39 -10.27
N LEU A 62 1.32 10.33 -11.06
CA LEU A 62 0.31 10.01 -12.07
C LEU A 62 -0.71 9.00 -11.55
N GLU A 63 -0.29 8.04 -10.75
CA GLU A 63 -1.12 6.94 -10.29
C GLU A 63 -0.92 6.66 -8.79
N VAL A 64 -2.02 6.38 -8.10
CA VAL A 64 -2.00 6.00 -6.70
C VAL A 64 -2.76 4.70 -6.51
N TYR A 65 -2.14 3.75 -5.81
CA TYR A 65 -2.73 2.49 -5.40
C TYR A 65 -2.88 2.48 -3.87
N LEU A 66 -4.11 2.57 -3.38
CA LEU A 66 -4.38 2.50 -1.95
C LEU A 66 -4.66 1.05 -1.56
N SER A 67 -3.86 0.50 -0.65
CA SER A 67 -4.11 -0.81 -0.05
C SER A 67 -5.38 -0.73 0.79
N THR A 68 -6.46 -1.35 0.29
CA THR A 68 -7.81 -1.21 0.85
C THR A 68 -8.50 -2.56 1.04
N ARG A 69 -9.73 -2.53 1.55
CA ARG A 69 -10.60 -3.71 1.60
C ARG A 69 -11.21 -3.98 0.23
N GLU A 70 -11.54 -5.24 -0.03
CA GLU A 70 -12.18 -5.63 -1.29
C GLU A 70 -13.42 -4.81 -1.62
N SER A 71 -14.24 -4.48 -0.62
CA SER A 71 -15.45 -3.66 -0.79
C SER A 71 -15.18 -2.27 -1.39
N ASN A 72 -13.98 -1.74 -1.20
CA ASN A 72 -13.57 -0.42 -1.69
C ASN A 72 -12.60 -0.51 -2.88
N ALA A 73 -12.17 -1.71 -3.23
CA ALA A 73 -11.23 -1.94 -4.32
C ALA A 73 -11.84 -1.61 -5.69
N SER A 74 -10.99 -1.21 -6.61
CA SER A 74 -11.34 -0.96 -8.00
C SER A 74 -10.40 -1.65 -8.99
N VAL A 75 -9.33 -2.28 -8.48
CA VAL A 75 -8.36 -3.04 -9.27
C VAL A 75 -7.82 -4.21 -8.44
N TRP A 76 -7.59 -5.33 -9.12
CA TRP A 76 -7.02 -6.56 -8.56
C TRP A 76 -5.77 -6.91 -9.35
N ILE A 77 -4.65 -6.98 -8.65
CA ILE A 77 -3.33 -7.25 -9.24
C ILE A 77 -3.00 -8.72 -9.04
N ASP A 78 -2.72 -9.41 -10.12
CA ASP A 78 -2.25 -10.80 -10.07
C ASP A 78 -0.84 -10.85 -9.47
N ILE A 79 -0.71 -11.55 -8.34
CA ILE A 79 0.54 -11.78 -7.64
C ILE A 79 0.91 -13.27 -7.58
N THR A 80 0.33 -14.08 -8.47
CA THR A 80 0.53 -15.53 -8.44
C THR A 80 1.99 -15.91 -8.50
N ASP A 81 2.76 -15.24 -9.35
CA ASP A 81 4.20 -15.52 -9.53
C ASP A 81 5.09 -14.86 -8.46
N THR A 82 4.55 -13.96 -7.65
CA THR A 82 5.32 -13.17 -6.67
C THR A 82 4.89 -13.37 -5.21
N ILE A 83 3.87 -14.18 -4.96
CA ILE A 83 3.36 -14.43 -3.60
C ILE A 83 4.44 -14.98 -2.66
N ASP A 84 5.34 -15.84 -3.14
CA ASP A 84 6.41 -16.40 -2.33
C ASP A 84 7.47 -15.34 -1.97
N ILE A 85 7.70 -14.37 -2.84
CA ILE A 85 8.57 -13.22 -2.55
C ILE A 85 7.94 -12.37 -1.44
N LYS A 86 6.64 -12.09 -1.53
CA LYS A 86 5.89 -11.36 -0.49
C LYS A 86 5.96 -12.06 0.86
N VAL A 87 5.74 -13.38 0.90
CA VAL A 87 5.87 -14.20 2.11
C VAL A 87 7.28 -14.08 2.69
N SER A 88 8.30 -14.23 1.85
CA SER A 88 9.70 -14.14 2.25
C SER A 88 10.06 -12.76 2.81
N ALA A 89 9.57 -11.69 2.20
CA ALA A 89 9.76 -10.32 2.67
C ALA A 89 9.13 -10.11 4.06
N LEU A 90 7.91 -10.60 4.28
CA LEU A 90 7.24 -10.43 5.57
C LEU A 90 7.91 -11.26 6.68
N LYS A 91 8.46 -12.42 6.37
CA LYS A 91 9.26 -13.23 7.32
C LYS A 91 10.49 -12.49 7.88
N GLN A 92 10.99 -11.45 7.19
CA GLN A 92 12.10 -10.62 7.69
C GLN A 92 11.71 -9.73 8.88
N HIS A 93 10.41 -9.51 9.11
CA HIS A 93 9.91 -8.74 10.25
C HIS A 93 9.78 -9.62 11.52
N ALA A 94 10.87 -10.25 11.93
CA ALA A 94 10.92 -11.27 13.01
C ALA A 94 10.25 -10.83 14.31
N SER A 95 10.41 -9.55 14.70
CA SER A 95 9.79 -8.98 15.90
C SER A 95 8.25 -8.93 15.84
N GLN A 96 7.65 -9.02 14.65
CA GLN A 96 6.22 -8.94 14.46
C GLN A 96 5.58 -10.31 14.15
N VAL A 97 6.31 -11.17 13.45
CA VAL A 97 5.78 -12.43 12.95
C VAL A 97 6.32 -13.67 13.67
N GLY A 98 7.32 -13.49 14.54
CA GLY A 98 8.02 -14.59 15.19
C GLY A 98 9.11 -15.21 14.33
N THR A 99 9.87 -16.13 14.92
CA THR A 99 10.99 -16.83 14.25
C THR A 99 10.86 -18.35 14.29
N ASP A 100 9.90 -18.87 15.05
CA ASP A 100 9.65 -20.31 15.13
C ASP A 100 8.93 -20.82 13.89
N ALA A 101 9.18 -22.09 13.56
CA ALA A 101 8.66 -22.71 12.34
C ALA A 101 7.14 -22.68 12.27
N GLU A 102 6.44 -22.91 13.37
CA GLU A 102 4.99 -22.95 13.43
C GLU A 102 4.36 -21.57 13.14
N SER A 103 4.92 -20.50 13.72
CA SER A 103 4.49 -19.11 13.46
C SER A 103 4.70 -18.72 12.00
N LEU A 104 5.83 -19.08 11.41
CA LEU A 104 6.16 -18.78 10.02
C LEU A 104 5.28 -19.57 9.04
N GLU A 105 4.96 -20.82 9.32
CA GLU A 105 4.05 -21.64 8.50
C GLU A 105 2.61 -21.09 8.57
N ARG A 106 2.14 -20.73 9.76
CA ARG A 106 0.81 -20.08 9.92
C ARG A 106 0.74 -18.76 9.17
N LEU A 107 1.80 -17.95 9.20
CA LEU A 107 1.88 -16.71 8.45
C LEU A 107 1.73 -16.96 6.95
N GLU A 108 2.52 -17.88 6.41
CA GLU A 108 2.50 -18.21 4.98
C GLU A 108 1.14 -18.70 4.54
N THR A 109 0.56 -19.67 5.27
CA THR A 109 -0.77 -20.23 4.99
C THR A 109 -1.82 -19.13 4.98
N ARG A 110 -1.83 -18.25 5.98
CA ARG A 110 -2.78 -17.13 6.08
C ARG A 110 -2.63 -16.13 4.95
N LEU A 111 -1.40 -15.79 4.54
CA LEU A 111 -1.16 -14.86 3.43
C LEU A 111 -1.64 -15.44 2.10
N LYS A 112 -1.31 -16.70 1.81
CA LYS A 112 -1.72 -17.38 0.59
C LYS A 112 -3.25 -17.55 0.54
N GLN A 113 -3.86 -17.93 1.66
CA GLN A 113 -5.31 -18.06 1.74
C GLN A 113 -5.99 -16.72 1.46
N ARG A 114 -5.56 -15.65 2.13
CA ARG A 114 -6.11 -14.31 1.90
C ARG A 114 -5.95 -13.84 0.45
N ALA A 115 -4.79 -14.06 -0.15
CA ALA A 115 -4.57 -13.69 -1.55
C ALA A 115 -5.44 -14.51 -2.51
N SER A 116 -5.70 -15.80 -2.19
CA SER A 116 -6.60 -16.66 -2.94
C SER A 116 -8.07 -16.24 -2.81
N ASP A 117 -8.50 -15.87 -1.59
CA ASP A 117 -9.88 -15.39 -1.35
C ASP A 117 -10.15 -14.11 -2.17
N VAL A 118 -9.16 -13.18 -2.22
CA VAL A 118 -9.22 -11.95 -3.03
C VAL A 118 -9.21 -12.27 -4.54
N GLY A 119 -8.43 -13.23 -4.98
CA GLY A 119 -8.24 -13.53 -6.41
C GLY A 119 -9.36 -14.36 -7.03
N THR A 120 -9.92 -15.31 -6.28
CA THR A 120 -10.90 -16.29 -6.78
C THR A 120 -12.10 -15.66 -7.49
N PRO A 121 -12.75 -14.60 -6.99
CA PRO A 121 -13.87 -13.96 -7.69
C PRO A 121 -13.49 -13.32 -9.03
N HIS A 122 -12.20 -13.11 -9.27
CA HIS A 122 -11.65 -12.48 -10.47
C HIS A 122 -10.89 -13.46 -11.38
N ALA A 123 -11.03 -14.78 -11.14
CA ALA A 123 -10.32 -15.85 -11.85
C ALA A 123 -8.78 -15.73 -11.75
N ILE A 124 -8.27 -15.16 -10.64
CA ILE A 124 -6.85 -15.01 -10.33
C ILE A 124 -6.53 -15.95 -9.15
N LYS A 125 -5.43 -16.70 -9.23
CA LYS A 125 -5.05 -17.65 -8.17
C LYS A 125 -4.68 -16.92 -6.86
N TYR A 126 -3.85 -15.88 -6.96
CA TYR A 126 -3.48 -15.01 -5.84
C TYR A 126 -3.53 -13.57 -6.30
N ALA A 127 -4.30 -12.73 -5.62
CA ALA A 127 -4.42 -11.31 -5.95
C ALA A 127 -4.25 -10.39 -4.74
N GLU A 128 -3.88 -9.16 -5.03
CA GLU A 128 -4.00 -8.02 -4.11
C GLU A 128 -5.01 -7.02 -4.65
N ALA A 129 -5.82 -6.49 -3.75
CA ALA A 129 -6.88 -5.53 -4.08
C ALA A 129 -6.45 -4.11 -3.69
N PHE A 130 -6.63 -3.16 -4.61
CA PHE A 130 -6.32 -1.74 -4.40
C PHE A 130 -7.47 -0.84 -4.83
N LYS A 131 -7.59 0.31 -4.17
CA LYS A 131 -8.30 1.44 -4.75
C LYS A 131 -7.34 2.18 -5.67
N TYR A 132 -7.62 2.17 -6.95
CA TYR A 132 -6.82 2.87 -7.96
C TYR A 132 -7.31 4.29 -8.19
N ILE A 133 -6.40 5.24 -8.24
CA ILE A 133 -6.66 6.64 -8.53
C ILE A 133 -5.69 7.09 -9.62
N ARG A 134 -6.23 7.59 -10.74
CA ARG A 134 -5.44 8.23 -11.79
C ARG A 134 -5.56 9.74 -11.65
N LEU A 135 -4.45 10.38 -11.38
CA LEU A 135 -4.38 11.84 -11.25
C LEU A 135 -4.23 12.50 -12.62
N ARG A 136 -4.91 13.64 -12.81
CA ARG A 136 -4.91 14.42 -14.05
C ARG A 136 -4.06 15.67 -13.95
#